data_8bbd7b7d6ae203f7a005a6b3fd4c27e9
#
_entry.id   8bbd7b7d6ae203f7a005a6b3fd4c27e9
#
_cell.length_a   1.000
_cell.length_b   1.000
_cell.length_c   1.000
_cell.angle_alpha   90.00
_cell.angle_beta   90.00
_cell.angle_gamma   90.00
#
_symmetry.space_group_name_H-M   'P 1'
#
loop_
_entity.id
_entity.type
_entity.pdbx_description
1 polymer ?
#
loop_
_entity_poly.entity_id
_entity_poly.type
_entity_poly.pdbx_seq_one_letter_code
_entity_poly.pdbx_strand_id
1 'polypeptide(L)'
;MTIQSTWHTALEYLQCRYGRSKLVFRGPRKRLETDYVAFLGGTETYGKFMPQPFPDLVEQGLDVRCVNFGCVNAGPDVFLGDPFVPGAYSKVRVTVLELTGAANLPNQFYSVHPRRNDRFLKPSMLMQTIFRVTDFTEFTFTRHLLSTLQSEAL
;
A
#
# COMPACT_ATOMS: atom_id res chain seq x y z
N MET A 1 24.49 4.31 -39.97
CA MET A 1 23.43 4.67 -38.98
C MET A 1 23.57 3.73 -37.80
N THR A 2 24.16 4.21 -36.74
CA THR A 2 24.40 3.41 -35.52
C THR A 2 23.17 3.56 -34.63
N ILE A 3 22.44 2.48 -34.44
CA ILE A 3 21.32 2.44 -33.50
C ILE A 3 21.94 2.44 -32.10
N GLN A 4 21.89 3.56 -31.42
CA GLN A 4 22.17 3.61 -29.98
C GLN A 4 21.05 2.86 -29.26
N SER A 5 21.36 1.67 -28.78
CA SER A 5 20.51 0.94 -27.84
C SER A 5 20.47 1.72 -26.54
N THR A 6 19.38 2.44 -26.29
CA THR A 6 19.07 3.04 -25.01
C THR A 6 18.85 1.92 -24.01
N TRP A 7 19.88 1.57 -23.25
CA TRP A 7 19.74 0.68 -22.11
C TRP A 7 18.80 1.37 -21.11
N HIS A 8 17.61 0.82 -20.96
CA HIS A 8 16.72 1.22 -19.87
C HIS A 8 17.44 0.85 -18.57
N THR A 9 17.98 1.85 -17.92
CA THR A 9 18.56 1.69 -16.59
C THR A 9 17.45 1.13 -15.69
N ALA A 10 17.68 -0.02 -15.08
CA ALA A 10 16.71 -0.61 -14.16
C ALA A 10 16.41 0.40 -13.05
N LEU A 11 15.11 0.57 -12.71
CA LEU A 11 14.70 1.50 -11.67
C LEU A 11 15.26 1.03 -10.32
N GLU A 12 16.14 1.81 -9.73
CA GLU A 12 16.66 1.57 -8.40
C GLU A 12 15.72 2.14 -7.36
N TYR A 13 15.13 1.28 -6.54
CA TYR A 13 14.21 1.70 -5.48
C TYR A 13 14.92 2.05 -4.18
N LEU A 14 16.23 1.81 -4.06
CA LEU A 14 17.06 2.04 -2.87
C LEU A 14 16.37 1.55 -1.59
N GLN A 15 15.76 0.39 -1.66
CA GLN A 15 14.91 -0.17 -0.61
C GLN A 15 15.57 -0.12 0.76
N CYS A 16 14.80 0.26 1.78
CA CYS A 16 15.29 0.39 3.14
C CYS A 16 14.31 -0.15 4.18
N ARG A 17 14.80 -0.31 5.41
CA ARG A 17 13.99 -0.65 6.59
C ARG A 17 14.29 0.31 7.72
N TYR A 18 13.30 0.52 8.60
CA TYR A 18 13.42 1.34 9.80
C TYR A 18 13.23 0.49 11.05
N GLY A 19 14.16 0.64 12.01
CA GLY A 19 14.09 -0.02 13.30
C GLY A 19 13.80 -1.52 13.20
N ARG A 20 12.77 -1.98 13.91
CA ARG A 20 12.31 -3.38 13.93
C ARG A 20 11.20 -3.68 12.91
N SER A 21 10.92 -2.75 12.01
CA SER A 21 9.91 -2.96 10.98
C SER A 21 10.22 -4.19 10.13
N LYS A 22 9.18 -4.98 9.83
CA LYS A 22 9.25 -6.09 8.88
C LYS A 22 8.95 -5.64 7.45
N LEU A 23 8.57 -4.38 7.28
CA LEU A 23 8.23 -3.80 5.99
C LEU A 23 9.50 -3.31 5.27
N VAL A 24 9.42 -3.31 3.97
CA VAL A 24 10.46 -2.76 3.08
C VAL A 24 9.87 -1.53 2.41
N PHE A 25 10.48 -0.39 2.66
CA PHE A 25 10.04 0.91 2.16
C PHE A 25 10.88 1.37 0.97
N ARG A 26 10.34 2.33 0.23
CA ARG A 26 11.10 3.04 -0.78
C ARG A 26 12.20 3.89 -0.13
N GLY A 27 13.44 3.69 -0.58
CA GLY A 27 14.59 4.50 -0.17
C GLY A 27 14.79 5.76 -1.03
N PRO A 28 15.87 6.48 -0.75
CA PRO A 28 16.90 6.17 0.24
C PRO A 28 16.40 6.31 1.69
N ARG A 29 17.06 5.58 2.61
CA ARG A 29 16.75 5.68 4.05
C ARG A 29 17.01 7.10 4.55
N LYS A 30 16.02 7.70 5.20
CA LYS A 30 16.11 9.05 5.79
C LYS A 30 16.21 8.98 7.32
N ARG A 31 16.73 10.03 7.92
CA ARG A 31 16.81 10.16 9.38
C ARG A 31 15.44 10.58 9.93
N LEU A 32 15.07 10.05 11.11
CA LEU A 32 13.77 10.28 11.76
C LEU A 32 13.90 11.07 13.07
N GLU A 33 15.09 11.64 13.36
CA GLU A 33 15.36 12.34 14.61
C GLU A 33 14.81 13.77 14.64
N THR A 34 14.49 14.34 13.50
CA THR A 34 13.94 15.69 13.34
C THR A 34 12.52 15.63 12.80
N ASP A 35 11.82 16.76 12.84
CA ASP A 35 10.50 16.89 12.22
C ASP A 35 10.51 16.49 10.75
N TYR A 36 9.53 15.70 10.37
CA TYR A 36 9.34 15.26 8.99
C TYR A 36 7.85 15.07 8.67
N VAL A 37 7.55 14.98 7.39
CA VAL A 37 6.24 14.57 6.88
C VAL A 37 6.30 13.08 6.55
N ALA A 38 5.41 12.29 7.13
CA ALA A 38 5.31 10.85 6.84
C ALA A 38 4.29 10.60 5.74
N PHE A 39 4.66 9.83 4.72
CA PHE A 39 3.75 9.37 3.67
C PHE A 39 3.52 7.87 3.82
N LEU A 40 2.27 7.50 4.06
CA LEU A 40 1.84 6.11 4.19
C LEU A 40 0.90 5.73 3.07
N GLY A 41 1.11 4.57 2.52
CA GLY A 41 0.23 4.09 1.47
C GLY A 41 0.74 2.86 0.76
N GLY A 42 0.06 2.52 -0.31
CA GLY A 42 0.30 1.35 -1.13
C GLY A 42 1.34 1.58 -2.22
N THR A 43 1.01 1.10 -3.38
CA THR A 43 1.88 1.09 -4.57
C THR A 43 2.18 2.49 -5.09
N GLU A 44 1.22 3.38 -5.01
CA GLU A 44 1.29 4.78 -5.48
C GLU A 44 2.24 5.58 -4.59
N THR A 45 2.09 5.48 -3.27
CA THR A 45 2.98 6.13 -2.30
C THR A 45 4.41 5.58 -2.41
N TYR A 46 4.54 4.25 -2.56
CA TYR A 46 5.84 3.63 -2.82
C TYR A 46 6.48 4.17 -4.11
N GLY A 47 5.69 4.57 -5.10
CA GLY A 47 6.15 5.03 -6.40
C GLY A 47 6.71 3.89 -7.25
N LYS A 48 5.99 2.74 -7.30
CA LYS A 48 6.36 1.62 -8.16
C LYS A 48 6.33 2.08 -9.62
N PHE A 49 7.38 1.73 -10.37
CA PHE A 49 7.62 2.15 -11.76
C PHE A 49 7.94 3.63 -11.97
N MET A 50 8.11 4.41 -10.89
CA MET A 50 8.48 5.82 -10.96
C MET A 50 9.96 6.01 -10.57
N PRO A 51 10.75 6.72 -11.38
CA PRO A 51 12.12 7.09 -10.99
C PRO A 51 12.14 7.89 -9.69
N GLN A 52 11.20 8.83 -9.55
CA GLN A 52 11.04 9.69 -8.40
C GLN A 52 9.60 9.60 -7.88
N PRO A 53 9.36 9.05 -6.67
CA PRO A 53 8.03 8.99 -6.08
C PRO A 53 7.56 10.37 -5.62
N PHE A 54 6.23 10.57 -5.56
CA PHE A 54 5.66 11.88 -5.23
C PHE A 54 6.09 12.44 -3.85
N PRO A 55 6.38 11.64 -2.79
CA PRO A 55 6.92 12.17 -1.55
C PRO A 55 8.25 12.91 -1.72
N ASP A 56 9.10 12.47 -2.65
CA ASP A 56 10.36 13.15 -2.94
C ASP A 56 10.14 14.46 -3.72
N LEU A 57 9.10 14.51 -4.57
CA LEU A 57 8.69 15.76 -5.25
C LEU A 57 8.15 16.79 -4.26
N VAL A 58 7.39 16.34 -3.26
CA VAL A 58 6.89 17.22 -2.18
C VAL A 58 8.05 17.74 -1.34
N GLU A 59 9.03 16.90 -1.00
CA GLU A 59 10.23 17.33 -0.28
C GLU A 59 10.97 18.45 -1.03
N GLN A 60 11.16 18.27 -2.34
CA GLN A 60 11.83 19.29 -3.17
C GLN A 60 11.03 20.59 -3.30
N GLY A 61 9.71 20.48 -3.40
CA GLY A 61 8.85 21.64 -3.58
C GLY A 61 8.64 22.48 -2.33
N LEU A 62 8.65 21.85 -1.15
CA LEU A 62 8.35 22.49 0.13
C LEU A 62 9.58 22.70 1.03
N ASP A 63 10.73 22.17 0.64
CA ASP A 63 11.97 22.14 1.46
C ASP A 63 11.72 21.57 2.87
N VAL A 64 10.89 20.55 2.96
CA VAL A 64 10.53 19.85 4.20
C VAL A 64 10.84 18.37 4.06
N ARG A 65 11.58 17.80 5.01
CA ARG A 65 11.91 16.37 4.98
C ARG A 65 10.65 15.53 4.87
N CYS A 66 10.60 14.67 3.85
CA CYS A 66 9.52 13.73 3.60
C CYS A 66 10.04 12.29 3.68
N VAL A 67 9.36 11.44 4.44
CA VAL A 67 9.71 10.03 4.60
C VAL A 67 8.65 9.18 3.93
N ASN A 68 9.07 8.36 2.97
CA ASN A 68 8.19 7.47 2.25
C ASN A 68 8.08 6.13 2.99
N PHE A 69 6.95 5.90 3.66
CA PHE A 69 6.57 4.61 4.26
C PHE A 69 5.62 3.81 3.36
N GLY A 70 5.59 4.10 2.07
CA GLY A 70 4.82 3.32 1.11
C GLY A 70 5.33 1.88 0.99
N CYS A 71 4.39 0.94 0.88
CA CYS A 71 4.66 -0.47 0.63
C CYS A 71 3.79 -0.96 -0.53
N VAL A 72 4.36 -1.67 -1.48
CA VAL A 72 3.62 -2.19 -2.64
C VAL A 72 2.45 -3.07 -2.19
N ASN A 73 1.26 -2.76 -2.69
CA ASN A 73 -0.01 -3.45 -2.40
C ASN A 73 -0.40 -3.50 -0.91
N ALA A 74 0.11 -2.59 -0.09
CA ALA A 74 -0.22 -2.53 1.32
C ALA A 74 -1.55 -1.82 1.57
N GLY A 75 -2.38 -2.42 2.43
CA GLY A 75 -3.49 -1.74 3.07
C GLY A 75 -3.07 -1.09 4.39
N PRO A 76 -3.93 -0.25 5.00
CA PRO A 76 -3.62 0.45 6.26
C PRO A 76 -3.30 -0.49 7.42
N ASP A 77 -3.90 -1.68 7.46
CA ASP A 77 -3.70 -2.66 8.54
C ASP A 77 -2.25 -3.11 8.68
N VAL A 78 -1.49 -3.13 7.58
CA VAL A 78 -0.09 -3.55 7.62
C VAL A 78 0.77 -2.56 8.43
N PHE A 79 0.42 -1.28 8.38
CA PHE A 79 1.12 -0.23 9.13
C PHE A 79 0.76 -0.23 10.60
N LEU A 80 -0.53 -0.46 10.91
CA LEU A 80 -1.02 -0.58 12.29
C LEU A 80 -0.43 -1.78 13.02
N GLY A 81 -0.23 -2.89 12.31
CA GLY A 81 0.36 -4.12 12.85
C GLY A 81 1.90 -4.15 12.86
N ASP A 82 2.57 -3.12 12.33
CA ASP A 82 4.03 -3.08 12.29
C ASP A 82 4.62 -2.60 13.63
N PRO A 83 5.67 -3.26 14.17
CA PRO A 83 6.21 -2.92 15.48
C PRO A 83 6.96 -1.58 15.53
N PHE A 84 7.22 -0.94 14.41
CA PHE A 84 7.96 0.32 14.32
C PHE A 84 7.10 1.49 13.86
N VAL A 85 6.29 1.29 12.84
CA VAL A 85 5.60 2.36 12.11
C VAL A 85 4.65 3.18 13.01
N PRO A 86 3.83 2.59 13.91
CA PRO A 86 3.00 3.38 14.83
C PRO A 86 3.80 4.33 15.72
N GLY A 87 4.98 3.90 16.20
CA GLY A 87 5.87 4.73 17.00
C GLY A 87 6.57 5.84 16.21
N ALA A 88 6.74 5.66 14.92
CA ALA A 88 7.33 6.69 14.05
C ALA A 88 6.40 7.91 13.91
N TYR A 89 5.07 7.73 13.97
CA TYR A 89 4.12 8.84 13.84
C TYR A 89 4.12 9.81 15.01
N SER A 90 4.56 9.40 16.18
CA SER A 90 4.59 10.27 17.36
C SER A 90 5.50 11.49 17.23
N LYS A 91 6.37 11.49 16.23
CA LYS A 91 7.38 12.52 15.96
C LYS A 91 7.19 13.23 14.63
N VAL A 92 6.10 12.96 13.93
CA VAL A 92 5.88 13.57 12.62
C VAL A 92 5.18 14.92 12.76
N ARG A 93 5.50 15.82 11.88
CA ARG A 93 4.82 17.10 11.73
C ARG A 93 3.43 16.92 11.08
N VAL A 94 3.38 16.09 10.03
CA VAL A 94 2.17 15.78 9.29
C VAL A 94 2.26 14.32 8.80
N THR A 95 1.14 13.63 8.83
CA THR A 95 0.98 12.32 8.17
C THR A 95 0.07 12.46 6.97
N VAL A 96 0.55 12.08 5.81
CA VAL A 96 -0.22 11.95 4.58
C VAL A 96 -0.55 10.49 4.37
N LEU A 97 -1.82 10.16 4.38
CA LEU A 97 -2.32 8.79 4.21
C LEU A 97 -2.98 8.65 2.83
N GLU A 98 -2.48 7.72 2.02
CA GLU A 98 -3.14 7.30 0.81
C GLU A 98 -4.42 6.53 1.15
N LEU A 99 -5.55 6.98 0.60
CA LEU A 99 -6.82 6.30 0.78
C LEU A 99 -6.94 5.14 -0.21
N THR A 100 -7.02 3.94 0.32
CA THR A 100 -7.29 2.73 -0.46
C THR A 100 -8.80 2.62 -0.73
N GLY A 101 -9.18 2.21 -1.94
CA GLY A 101 -10.58 1.94 -2.28
C GLY A 101 -11.22 0.90 -1.35
N ALA A 102 -12.48 1.11 -0.97
CA ALA A 102 -13.21 0.26 0.00
C ALA A 102 -13.21 -1.23 -0.35
N ALA A 103 -13.18 -1.56 -1.64
CA ALA A 103 -13.09 -2.96 -2.11
C ALA A 103 -11.79 -3.68 -1.67
N ASN A 104 -10.75 -2.93 -1.39
CA ASN A 104 -9.44 -3.44 -0.99
C ASN A 104 -9.15 -3.22 0.50
N LEU A 105 -10.19 -3.03 1.29
CA LEU A 105 -10.12 -2.92 2.74
C LEU A 105 -10.91 -4.06 3.40
N PRO A 106 -10.46 -4.58 4.56
CA PRO A 106 -11.30 -5.44 5.37
C PRO A 106 -12.54 -4.66 5.81
N ASN A 107 -13.69 -5.30 5.77
CA ASN A 107 -14.97 -4.68 6.08
C ASN A 107 -15.92 -5.71 6.71
N GLN A 108 -17.18 -5.32 6.96
CA GLN A 108 -18.17 -6.22 7.58
C GLN A 108 -18.54 -7.44 6.71
N PHE A 109 -18.24 -7.42 5.42
CA PHE A 109 -18.59 -8.52 4.51
C PHE A 109 -17.47 -9.50 4.30
N TYR A 110 -16.20 -9.03 4.22
CA TYR A 110 -15.05 -9.88 3.96
C TYR A 110 -13.74 -9.31 4.49
N SER A 111 -12.73 -10.15 4.53
CA SER A 111 -11.36 -9.75 4.84
C SER A 111 -10.45 -9.87 3.62
N VAL A 112 -9.44 -8.99 3.56
CA VAL A 112 -8.41 -8.96 2.53
C VAL A 112 -7.02 -9.16 3.15
N HIS A 113 -6.06 -9.55 2.32
CA HIS A 113 -4.70 -9.76 2.78
C HIS A 113 -4.00 -8.42 3.04
N PRO A 114 -3.44 -8.15 4.24
CA PRO A 114 -2.89 -6.84 4.61
C PRO A 114 -1.77 -6.33 3.68
N ARG A 115 -0.95 -7.26 3.15
CA ARG A 115 0.19 -6.96 2.26
C ARG A 115 -0.09 -7.19 0.78
N ARG A 116 -1.31 -7.56 0.45
CA ARG A 116 -1.84 -7.74 -0.91
C ARG A 116 -3.33 -7.47 -0.85
N ASN A 117 -3.66 -6.21 -0.65
CA ASN A 117 -5.01 -5.73 -0.36
C ASN A 117 -6.05 -6.00 -1.47
N ASP A 118 -5.61 -6.36 -2.66
CA ASP A 118 -6.43 -6.87 -3.75
C ASP A 118 -6.86 -8.34 -3.57
N ARG A 119 -6.22 -9.06 -2.62
CA ARG A 119 -6.46 -10.48 -2.40
C ARG A 119 -7.53 -10.70 -1.34
N PHE A 120 -8.64 -11.31 -1.76
CA PHE A 120 -9.70 -11.81 -0.88
C PHE A 120 -9.17 -12.96 -0.02
N LEU A 121 -9.54 -12.99 1.27
CA LEU A 121 -9.18 -14.07 2.19
C LEU A 121 -10.38 -14.94 2.53
N LYS A 122 -11.42 -14.34 3.06
CA LYS A 122 -12.61 -15.08 3.50
C LYS A 122 -13.83 -14.16 3.62
N PRO A 123 -15.05 -14.70 3.36
CA PRO A 123 -16.28 -14.00 3.65
C PRO A 123 -16.55 -13.92 5.14
N SER A 124 -17.33 -12.95 5.58
CA SER A 124 -17.94 -12.94 6.90
C SER A 124 -19.20 -13.82 6.93
N MET A 125 -19.72 -14.10 8.13
CA MET A 125 -21.01 -14.77 8.27
C MET A 125 -22.15 -13.99 7.63
N LEU A 126 -22.11 -12.65 7.72
CA LEU A 126 -23.09 -11.79 7.09
C LEU A 126 -23.13 -11.99 5.57
N MET A 127 -21.96 -11.98 4.93
CA MET A 127 -21.85 -12.19 3.49
C MET A 127 -22.35 -13.57 3.06
N GLN A 128 -21.99 -14.62 3.80
CA GLN A 128 -22.46 -16.00 3.55
C GLN A 128 -23.98 -16.14 3.75
N THR A 129 -24.58 -15.35 4.64
CA THR A 129 -26.03 -15.34 4.86
C THR A 129 -26.77 -14.67 3.69
N ILE A 130 -26.18 -13.62 3.11
CA ILE A 130 -26.77 -12.91 1.97
C ILE A 130 -26.63 -13.74 0.69
N PHE A 131 -25.45 -14.25 0.42
CA PHE A 131 -25.11 -15.02 -0.79
C PHE A 131 -24.95 -16.52 -0.47
N ARG A 132 -26.07 -17.19 -0.19
CA ARG A 132 -26.10 -18.56 0.33
C ARG A 132 -25.63 -19.61 -0.67
N VAL A 133 -25.76 -19.33 -1.96
CA VAL A 133 -25.45 -20.30 -3.03
C VAL A 133 -24.07 -20.08 -3.64
N THR A 134 -23.39 -19.02 -3.25
CA THR A 134 -22.07 -18.66 -3.80
C THR A 134 -20.96 -19.48 -3.13
N ASP A 135 -20.15 -20.14 -3.94
CA ASP A 135 -18.92 -20.80 -3.47
C ASP A 135 -17.78 -19.78 -3.37
N PHE A 136 -17.52 -19.30 -2.16
CA PHE A 136 -16.47 -18.32 -1.89
C PHE A 136 -15.05 -18.85 -2.06
N THR A 137 -14.85 -20.16 -2.19
CA THR A 137 -13.51 -20.76 -2.36
C THR A 137 -12.93 -20.52 -3.76
N GLU A 138 -13.78 -20.17 -4.73
CA GLU A 138 -13.37 -19.88 -6.11
C GLU A 138 -12.69 -18.50 -6.26
N PHE A 139 -12.83 -17.62 -5.24
CA PHE A 139 -12.35 -16.25 -5.35
C PHE A 139 -10.98 -16.07 -4.72
N THR A 140 -10.05 -15.54 -5.51
CA THR A 140 -8.73 -15.11 -5.05
C THR A 140 -8.63 -13.59 -4.90
N PHE A 141 -9.34 -12.84 -5.76
CA PHE A 141 -9.25 -11.39 -5.82
C PHE A 141 -10.61 -10.72 -5.53
N THR A 142 -10.58 -9.62 -4.80
CA THR A 142 -11.76 -8.83 -4.45
C THR A 142 -12.53 -8.35 -5.67
N ARG A 143 -11.83 -7.95 -6.73
CA ARG A 143 -12.46 -7.51 -7.97
C ARG A 143 -13.32 -8.61 -8.61
N HIS A 144 -12.81 -9.84 -8.68
CA HIS A 144 -13.54 -10.98 -9.23
C HIS A 144 -14.77 -11.29 -8.37
N LEU A 145 -14.59 -11.40 -7.05
CA LEU A 145 -15.66 -11.61 -6.09
C LEU A 145 -16.80 -10.59 -6.30
N LEU A 146 -16.49 -9.29 -6.26
CA LEU A 146 -17.50 -8.23 -6.34
C LEU A 146 -18.20 -8.19 -7.69
N SER A 147 -17.47 -8.44 -8.78
CA SER A 147 -18.06 -8.53 -10.14
C SER A 147 -19.05 -9.68 -10.25
N THR A 148 -18.74 -10.85 -9.69
CA THR A 148 -19.63 -12.02 -9.70
C THR A 148 -20.89 -11.76 -8.86
N LEU A 149 -20.71 -11.29 -7.60
CA LEU A 149 -21.84 -11.00 -6.72
C LEU A 149 -22.76 -9.91 -7.27
N GLN A 150 -22.23 -8.93 -7.99
CA GLN A 150 -23.03 -7.92 -8.65
C GLN A 150 -23.88 -8.52 -9.78
N SER A 151 -23.36 -9.49 -10.52
CA SER A 151 -24.12 -10.19 -11.56
C SER A 151 -25.18 -11.16 -11.02
N GLU A 152 -24.99 -11.71 -9.82
CA GLU A 152 -25.96 -12.59 -9.15
C GLU A 152 -27.10 -11.80 -8.49
N ALA A 153 -26.89 -10.53 -8.19
CA ALA A 153 -27.87 -9.67 -7.52
C ALA A 153 -28.83 -8.94 -8.49
N LEU A 154 -28.61 -9.04 -9.80
CA LEU A 154 -29.45 -8.46 -10.86
C LEU A 154 -30.41 -9.50 -11.45
#